data_f1e97b85bbf2a80857b35b685f1d5fbc
#
_entry.id   f1e97b85bbf2a80857b35b685f1d5fbc
#
_cell.length_a   1.000
_cell.length_b   1.000
_cell.length_c   1.000
_cell.angle_alpha   90.00
_cell.angle_beta   90.00
_cell.angle_gamma   90.00
#
_symmetry.space_group_name_H-M   'P 1'
#
loop_
_entity.id
_entity.type
_entity.pdbx_description
1 polymer ?
#
loop_
_entity_poly.entity_id
_entity_poly.type
_entity_poly.pdbx_seq_one_letter_code
_entity_poly.pdbx_strand_id
1 'polypeptide(L)'
;MSDALSAAARTAIGQCLGVGSEESVVVVTDDEREPIGEAMYDAAAAVTDDVTLLRYPPSDQHGTEPPAPVAAAMAESDVFVAPTTKSLSHTRARGAACAADARGATLPGITQSVFETGLDADYDAIDAACDSVLAAVGDASTVRVTA
;
A
#
# COMPACT_ATOMS: atom_id res chain seq x y z
N MET A 1 0.38 7.33 18.77
CA MET A 1 0.32 6.18 17.83
C MET A 1 0.44 4.91 18.67
N SER A 2 -0.36 3.86 18.42
CA SER A 2 -0.26 2.59 19.14
C SER A 2 0.94 1.77 18.63
N ASP A 3 1.49 0.90 19.50
CA ASP A 3 2.60 0.01 19.10
C ASP A 3 2.16 -0.94 17.97
N ALA A 4 0.90 -1.39 17.98
CA ALA A 4 0.33 -2.25 16.95
C ALA A 4 0.24 -1.53 15.58
N LEU A 5 -0.21 -0.27 15.57
CA LEU A 5 -0.26 0.54 14.35
C LEU A 5 1.12 0.76 13.74
N SER A 6 2.12 1.06 14.59
CA SER A 6 3.50 1.22 14.16
C SER A 6 4.12 -0.10 13.64
N ALA A 7 3.78 -1.22 14.25
CA ALA A 7 4.23 -2.55 13.80
C ALA A 7 3.63 -2.89 12.42
N ALA A 8 2.33 -2.70 12.26
CA ALA A 8 1.63 -2.91 11.00
C ALA A 8 2.20 -2.04 9.86
N ALA A 9 2.50 -0.76 10.15
CA ALA A 9 3.10 0.13 9.17
C ALA A 9 4.51 -0.33 8.76
N ARG A 10 5.33 -0.80 9.70
CA ARG A 10 6.65 -1.38 9.38
C ARG A 10 6.54 -2.65 8.52
N THR A 11 5.57 -3.50 8.79
CA THR A 11 5.29 -4.69 7.95
C THR A 11 4.88 -4.27 6.54
N ALA A 12 3.97 -3.31 6.41
CA ALA A 12 3.52 -2.81 5.10
C ALA A 12 4.67 -2.22 4.27
N ILE A 13 5.46 -1.35 4.86
CA ILE A 13 6.57 -0.66 4.18
C ILE A 13 7.73 -1.62 3.89
N GLY A 14 8.17 -2.39 4.89
CA GLY A 14 9.37 -3.23 4.79
C GLY A 14 9.12 -4.56 4.09
N GLN A 15 8.09 -5.31 4.48
CA GLN A 15 7.86 -6.65 3.95
C GLN A 15 6.96 -6.64 2.70
N CYS A 16 5.83 -5.91 2.74
CA CYS A 16 4.88 -5.96 1.63
C CYS A 16 5.33 -5.09 0.44
N LEU A 17 5.84 -3.88 0.69
CA LEU A 17 6.30 -2.97 -0.34
C LEU A 17 7.81 -3.07 -0.61
N GLY A 18 8.58 -3.62 0.32
CA GLY A 18 10.03 -3.81 0.16
C GLY A 18 10.77 -2.50 -0.11
N VAL A 19 10.44 -1.44 0.63
CA VAL A 19 11.06 -0.12 0.43
C VAL A 19 12.56 -0.17 0.73
N GLY A 20 13.36 0.31 -0.21
CA GLY A 20 14.81 0.45 -0.08
C GLY A 20 15.23 1.86 0.34
N SER A 21 16.48 1.99 0.85
CA SER A 21 17.02 3.26 1.37
C SER A 21 17.23 4.36 0.32
N GLU A 22 17.30 3.98 -0.95
CA GLU A 22 17.53 4.92 -2.07
C GLU A 22 16.24 5.26 -2.82
N GLU A 23 15.09 4.78 -2.36
CA GLU A 23 13.81 4.96 -3.04
C GLU A 23 13.02 6.13 -2.47
N SER A 24 12.34 6.83 -3.37
CA SER A 24 11.36 7.86 -3.03
C SER A 24 10.01 7.24 -2.70
N VAL A 25 9.38 7.69 -1.61
CA VAL A 25 8.11 7.17 -1.13
C VAL A 25 7.08 8.29 -1.02
N VAL A 26 5.91 8.08 -1.63
CA VAL A 26 4.75 8.98 -1.47
C VAL A 26 3.64 8.28 -0.71
N VAL A 27 3.30 8.81 0.46
CA VAL A 27 2.14 8.40 1.23
C VAL A 27 0.99 9.36 0.93
N VAL A 28 -0.13 8.82 0.45
CA VAL A 28 -1.33 9.59 0.12
C VAL A 28 -2.44 9.23 1.09
N THR A 29 -2.95 10.19 1.84
CA THR A 29 -4.02 9.95 2.82
C THR A 29 -5.11 11.01 2.76
N ASP A 30 -6.18 10.78 3.47
CA ASP A 30 -7.23 11.77 3.72
C ASP A 30 -7.47 11.98 5.21
N ASP A 31 -8.33 12.96 5.55
CA ASP A 31 -8.57 13.36 6.94
C ASP A 31 -9.06 12.20 7.82
N GLU A 32 -9.78 11.22 7.25
CA GLU A 32 -10.31 10.09 8.01
C GLU A 32 -9.28 8.96 8.21
N ARG A 33 -8.25 8.91 7.40
CA ARG A 33 -7.21 7.86 7.41
C ARG A 33 -5.83 8.40 7.83
N GLU A 34 -5.79 9.66 8.26
CA GLU A 34 -4.58 10.36 8.71
C GLU A 34 -3.72 9.52 9.69
N PRO A 35 -4.25 8.87 10.75
CA PRO A 35 -3.41 8.10 11.67
C PRO A 35 -2.66 6.94 10.99
N ILE A 36 -3.26 6.29 9.99
CA ILE A 36 -2.60 5.23 9.21
C ILE A 36 -1.58 5.84 8.26
N GLY A 37 -1.92 6.97 7.62
CA GLY A 37 -0.99 7.71 6.76
C GLY A 37 0.26 8.16 7.49
N GLU A 38 0.11 8.73 8.68
CA GLU A 38 1.24 9.15 9.54
C GLU A 38 2.10 7.95 9.97
N ALA A 39 1.47 6.83 10.36
CA ALA A 39 2.22 5.63 10.73
C ALA A 39 3.04 5.07 9.57
N MET A 40 2.49 5.08 8.36
CA MET A 40 3.20 4.66 7.15
C MET A 40 4.33 5.62 6.77
N TYR A 41 4.10 6.94 6.91
CA TYR A 41 5.14 7.94 6.73
C TYR A 41 6.32 7.71 7.69
N ASP A 42 6.04 7.55 8.99
CA ASP A 42 7.08 7.29 10.00
C ASP A 42 7.84 5.99 9.71
N ALA A 43 7.14 4.95 9.29
CA ALA A 43 7.76 3.68 8.92
C ALA A 43 8.65 3.80 7.68
N ALA A 44 8.24 4.56 6.66
CA ALA A 44 9.04 4.81 5.46
C ALA A 44 10.25 5.71 5.77
N ALA A 45 10.06 6.76 6.59
CA ALA A 45 11.13 7.66 7.02
C ALA A 45 12.20 6.98 7.88
N ALA A 46 11.91 5.82 8.45
CA ALA A 46 12.91 4.99 9.11
C ALA A 46 13.80 4.18 8.13
N VAL A 47 13.43 4.14 6.84
CA VAL A 47 14.13 3.38 5.80
C VAL A 47 14.85 4.32 4.82
N THR A 48 14.19 5.39 4.38
CA THR A 48 14.71 6.36 3.40
C THR A 48 14.46 7.79 3.86
N ASP A 49 15.33 8.72 3.43
CA ASP A 49 15.16 10.15 3.69
C ASP A 49 14.21 10.83 2.68
N ASP A 50 13.87 10.16 1.57
CA ASP A 50 13.01 10.71 0.50
C ASP A 50 11.56 10.24 0.67
N VAL A 51 10.88 10.79 1.68
CA VAL A 51 9.48 10.46 1.98
C VAL A 51 8.61 11.71 1.99
N THR A 52 7.48 11.63 1.31
CA THR A 52 6.48 12.71 1.28
C THR A 52 5.11 12.19 1.73
N LEU A 53 4.46 12.89 2.65
CA LEU A 53 3.08 12.67 3.04
C LEU A 53 2.17 13.73 2.42
N LEU A 54 1.20 13.30 1.65
CA LEU A 54 0.18 14.15 1.04
C LEU A 54 -1.19 13.83 1.62
N ARG A 55 -1.83 14.83 2.23
CA ARG A 55 -3.19 14.73 2.76
C ARG A 55 -4.13 15.67 2.01
N TYR A 56 -5.33 15.19 1.70
CA TYR A 56 -6.39 15.98 1.09
C TYR A 56 -7.76 15.55 1.64
N PRO A 57 -8.80 16.40 1.51
CA PRO A 57 -10.14 16.04 1.98
C PRO A 57 -10.65 14.75 1.30
N PRO A 58 -11.37 13.87 2.02
CA PRO A 58 -11.87 12.64 1.43
C PRO A 58 -12.80 12.93 0.25
N SER A 59 -12.66 12.14 -0.81
CA SER A 59 -13.51 12.22 -1.99
C SER A 59 -14.94 11.70 -1.69
N ASP A 60 -15.93 12.15 -2.46
CA ASP A 60 -17.31 11.70 -2.30
C ASP A 60 -17.54 10.27 -2.81
N GLN A 61 -16.79 9.82 -3.83
CA GLN A 61 -17.00 8.55 -4.51
C GLN A 61 -15.69 7.79 -4.74
N HIS A 62 -15.80 6.45 -4.81
CA HIS A 62 -14.70 5.61 -5.26
C HIS A 62 -14.34 5.91 -6.72
N GLY A 63 -13.06 5.91 -7.03
CA GLY A 63 -12.55 6.18 -8.38
C GLY A 63 -12.50 7.66 -8.77
N THR A 64 -12.83 8.57 -7.85
CA THR A 64 -12.56 10.00 -8.06
C THR A 64 -11.06 10.24 -8.17
N GLU A 65 -10.65 10.98 -9.21
CA GLU A 65 -9.24 11.33 -9.38
C GLU A 65 -8.75 12.19 -8.20
N PRO A 66 -7.56 11.90 -7.66
CA PRO A 66 -6.97 12.74 -6.63
C PRO A 66 -6.59 14.12 -7.22
N PRO A 67 -6.33 15.12 -6.37
CA PRO A 67 -5.80 16.41 -6.83
C PRO A 67 -4.58 16.25 -7.74
N ALA A 68 -4.44 17.09 -8.75
CA ALA A 68 -3.35 16.99 -9.72
C ALA A 68 -1.93 16.94 -9.09
N PRO A 69 -1.61 17.68 -8.01
CA PRO A 69 -0.33 17.53 -7.32
C PRO A 69 -0.10 16.16 -6.71
N VAL A 70 -1.17 15.52 -6.19
CA VAL A 70 -1.09 14.15 -5.65
C VAL A 70 -0.83 13.14 -6.77
N ALA A 71 -1.56 13.26 -7.89
CA ALA A 71 -1.36 12.42 -9.06
C ALA A 71 0.06 12.53 -9.62
N ALA A 72 0.61 13.75 -9.68
CA ALA A 72 1.98 14.01 -10.13
C ALA A 72 3.01 13.37 -9.19
N ALA A 73 2.86 13.56 -7.88
CA ALA A 73 3.77 12.98 -6.89
C ALA A 73 3.77 11.46 -6.95
N MET A 74 2.61 10.82 -7.10
CA MET A 74 2.52 9.36 -7.28
C MET A 74 3.27 8.86 -8.52
N ALA A 75 3.24 9.62 -9.63
CA ALA A 75 3.89 9.23 -10.88
C ALA A 75 5.40 9.47 -10.88
N GLU A 76 5.90 10.35 -10.03
CA GLU A 76 7.32 10.70 -9.90
C GLU A 76 8.04 9.94 -8.77
N SER A 77 7.30 9.11 -7.99
CA SER A 77 7.87 8.32 -6.90
C SER A 77 8.16 6.89 -7.32
N ASP A 78 9.13 6.24 -6.66
CA ASP A 78 9.41 4.81 -6.83
C ASP A 78 8.33 3.96 -6.16
N VAL A 79 7.82 4.43 -5.02
CA VAL A 79 6.82 3.74 -4.23
C VAL A 79 5.69 4.69 -3.81
N PHE A 80 4.45 4.26 -3.95
CA PHE A 80 3.32 4.98 -3.35
C PHE A 80 2.47 4.06 -2.49
N VAL A 81 1.90 4.61 -1.42
CA VAL A 81 0.89 3.93 -0.59
C VAL A 81 -0.25 4.88 -0.28
N ALA A 82 -1.47 4.41 -0.46
CA ALA A 82 -2.65 5.27 -0.41
C ALA A 82 -3.74 4.71 0.54
N PRO A 83 -3.59 4.87 1.87
CA PRO A 83 -4.68 4.67 2.81
C PRO A 83 -5.67 5.84 2.71
N THR A 84 -6.75 5.64 1.97
CA THR A 84 -7.79 6.64 1.72
C THR A 84 -9.18 6.11 2.00
N THR A 85 -10.12 6.97 2.36
CA THR A 85 -11.52 6.59 2.59
C THR A 85 -12.18 6.06 1.32
N LYS A 86 -11.90 6.70 0.19
CA LYS A 86 -12.39 6.28 -1.14
C LYS A 86 -11.25 5.71 -1.99
N SER A 87 -11.59 4.72 -2.80
CA SER A 87 -10.61 3.98 -3.60
C SER A 87 -9.97 4.84 -4.70
N LEU A 88 -8.66 4.77 -4.78
CA LEU A 88 -7.86 5.26 -5.90
C LEU A 88 -7.48 4.14 -6.89
N SER A 89 -7.88 2.89 -6.64
CA SER A 89 -7.41 1.69 -7.37
C SER A 89 -7.69 1.74 -8.87
N HIS A 90 -8.76 2.42 -9.29
CA HIS A 90 -9.18 2.51 -10.69
C HIS A 90 -9.08 3.92 -11.26
N THR A 91 -8.25 4.78 -10.66
CA THR A 91 -7.98 6.13 -11.16
C THR A 91 -6.91 6.13 -12.26
N ARG A 92 -6.95 7.15 -13.11
CA ARG A 92 -5.88 7.39 -14.09
C ARG A 92 -4.56 7.72 -13.40
N ALA A 93 -4.62 8.43 -12.27
CA ALA A 93 -3.45 8.75 -11.46
C ALA A 93 -2.67 7.49 -11.06
N ARG A 94 -3.38 6.48 -10.49
CA ARG A 94 -2.75 5.19 -10.15
C ARG A 94 -2.21 4.46 -11.38
N GLY A 95 -2.98 4.46 -12.49
CA GLY A 95 -2.54 3.85 -13.74
C GLY A 95 -1.29 4.53 -14.31
N ALA A 96 -1.20 5.85 -14.26
CA ALA A 96 -0.03 6.62 -14.71
C ALA A 96 1.20 6.35 -13.83
N ALA A 97 1.03 6.29 -12.50
CA ALA A 97 2.12 5.93 -11.59
C ALA A 97 2.71 4.55 -11.91
N CYS A 98 1.86 3.54 -12.09
CA CYS A 98 2.33 2.19 -12.47
C CYS A 98 2.95 2.14 -13.87
N ALA A 99 2.49 2.97 -14.82
CA ALA A 99 3.09 3.06 -16.16
C ALA A 99 4.44 3.79 -16.14
N ALA A 100 4.73 4.56 -15.10
CA ALA A 100 6.01 5.19 -14.83
C ALA A 100 6.92 4.32 -13.93
N ASP A 101 6.63 3.03 -13.82
CA ASP A 101 7.34 2.03 -13.02
C ASP A 101 7.22 2.19 -11.50
N ALA A 102 6.37 3.09 -10.99
CA ALA A 102 6.10 3.16 -9.58
C ALA A 102 5.32 1.91 -9.12
N ARG A 103 5.77 1.28 -8.03
CA ARG A 103 5.00 0.22 -7.37
C ARG A 103 4.22 0.79 -6.19
N GLY A 104 3.12 0.17 -5.84
CA GLY A 104 2.39 0.69 -4.69
C GLY A 104 1.13 -0.07 -4.33
N ALA A 105 0.54 0.34 -3.22
CA ALA A 105 -0.70 -0.21 -2.68
C ALA A 105 -1.75 0.87 -2.43
N THR A 106 -2.98 0.56 -2.75
CA THR A 106 -4.16 1.34 -2.34
C THR A 106 -4.93 0.59 -1.27
N LEU A 107 -5.29 1.26 -0.20
CA LEU A 107 -5.96 0.70 0.97
C LEU A 107 -7.31 1.40 1.21
N PRO A 108 -8.27 1.26 0.28
CA PRO A 108 -9.53 1.99 0.34
C PRO A 108 -10.38 1.57 1.53
N GLY A 109 -10.84 2.55 2.30
CA GLY A 109 -11.72 2.32 3.45
C GLY A 109 -11.07 1.56 4.61
N ILE A 110 -9.75 1.39 4.59
CA ILE A 110 -9.02 0.68 5.64
C ILE A 110 -9.31 1.33 7.00
N THR A 111 -9.63 0.51 8.00
CA THR A 111 -9.73 0.95 9.39
C THR A 111 -8.46 0.59 10.14
N GLN A 112 -8.16 1.31 11.20
CA GLN A 112 -6.98 1.03 12.02
C GLN A 112 -6.98 -0.43 12.52
N SER A 113 -8.12 -0.91 13.01
CA SER A 113 -8.23 -2.30 13.50
C SER A 113 -7.96 -3.34 12.40
N VAL A 114 -8.48 -3.13 11.18
CA VAL A 114 -8.22 -4.04 10.06
C VAL A 114 -6.76 -3.96 9.62
N PHE A 115 -6.17 -2.77 9.62
CA PHE A 115 -4.77 -2.57 9.28
C PHE A 115 -3.84 -3.27 10.28
N GLU A 116 -4.06 -3.06 11.59
CA GLU A 116 -3.28 -3.69 12.66
C GLU A 116 -3.40 -5.21 12.62
N THR A 117 -4.63 -5.76 12.49
CA THR A 117 -4.85 -7.22 12.51
C THR A 117 -4.41 -7.90 11.22
N GLY A 118 -4.64 -7.25 10.07
CA GLY A 118 -4.32 -7.84 8.76
C GLY A 118 -2.82 -7.89 8.47
N LEU A 119 -2.03 -7.03 9.10
CA LEU A 119 -0.58 -6.97 8.95
C LEU A 119 0.19 -7.61 10.12
N ASP A 120 -0.53 -8.16 11.10
CA ASP A 120 0.05 -9.03 12.15
C ASP A 120 0.14 -10.46 11.63
N ALA A 121 1.00 -10.68 10.63
CA ALA A 121 1.19 -11.96 9.96
C ALA A 121 2.68 -12.21 9.67
N ASP A 122 3.06 -13.47 9.68
CA ASP A 122 4.38 -13.93 9.24
C ASP A 122 4.37 -14.07 7.71
N TYR A 123 4.79 -13.02 7.00
CA TYR A 123 4.81 -13.00 5.55
C TYR A 123 5.84 -13.95 4.94
N ASP A 124 6.92 -14.25 5.63
CA ASP A 124 7.91 -15.25 5.17
C ASP A 124 7.30 -16.66 5.19
N ALA A 125 6.52 -16.97 6.22
CA ALA A 125 5.77 -18.24 6.29
C ALA A 125 4.66 -18.31 5.23
N ILE A 126 3.98 -17.20 4.93
CA ILE A 126 2.98 -17.11 3.87
C ILE A 126 3.62 -17.33 2.50
N ASP A 127 4.74 -16.69 2.22
CA ASP A 127 5.50 -16.81 0.96
C ASP A 127 5.92 -18.28 0.74
N ALA A 128 6.52 -18.91 1.74
CA ALA A 128 6.88 -20.33 1.68
C ALA A 128 5.68 -21.26 1.43
N ALA A 129 4.50 -20.92 2.01
CA ALA A 129 3.27 -21.66 1.75
C ALA A 129 2.77 -21.45 0.31
N CYS A 130 2.84 -20.22 -0.21
CA CYS A 130 2.51 -19.92 -1.60
C CYS A 130 3.41 -20.68 -2.57
N ASP A 131 4.72 -20.69 -2.33
CA ASP A 131 5.68 -21.45 -3.15
C ASP A 131 5.38 -22.95 -3.16
N SER A 132 5.01 -23.51 -2.01
CA SER A 132 4.63 -24.91 -1.89
C SER A 132 3.39 -25.24 -2.73
N VAL A 133 2.39 -24.37 -2.72
CA VAL A 133 1.17 -24.51 -3.54
C VAL A 133 1.49 -24.34 -5.03
N LEU A 134 2.28 -23.34 -5.39
CA LEU A 134 2.69 -23.12 -6.78
C LEU A 134 3.48 -24.30 -7.33
N ALA A 135 4.39 -24.88 -6.54
CA ALA A 135 5.13 -26.08 -6.93
C ALA A 135 4.20 -27.29 -7.15
N ALA A 136 3.14 -27.43 -6.35
CA ALA A 136 2.20 -28.53 -6.48
C ALA A 136 1.25 -28.38 -7.69
N VAL A 137 0.95 -27.15 -8.15
CA VAL A 137 -0.02 -26.88 -9.21
C VAL A 137 0.62 -26.33 -10.50
N GLY A 138 1.93 -26.05 -10.51
CA GLY A 138 2.61 -25.36 -11.61
C GLY A 138 2.50 -26.06 -12.98
N ASP A 139 2.42 -27.40 -12.98
CA ASP A 139 2.24 -28.19 -14.19
C ASP A 139 0.77 -28.52 -14.51
N ALA A 140 -0.17 -28.01 -13.72
CA ALA A 140 -1.58 -28.30 -13.90
C ALA A 140 -2.15 -27.58 -15.12
N SER A 141 -2.75 -28.32 -16.03
CA SER A 141 -3.47 -27.79 -17.19
C SER A 141 -4.95 -27.46 -16.91
N THR A 142 -5.46 -27.91 -15.79
CA THR A 142 -6.89 -27.75 -15.42
C THR A 142 -7.02 -27.57 -13.92
N VAL A 143 -7.81 -26.57 -13.51
CA VAL A 143 -8.21 -26.35 -12.12
C VAL A 143 -9.72 -26.56 -12.00
N ARG A 144 -10.14 -27.37 -11.03
CA ARG A 144 -11.56 -27.57 -10.71
C ARG A 144 -11.85 -26.96 -9.34
N VAL A 145 -12.76 -26.02 -9.29
CA VAL A 145 -13.30 -25.45 -8.05
C VAL A 145 -14.67 -26.06 -7.78
N THR A 146 -14.85 -26.61 -6.59
CA THR A 146 -16.14 -27.15 -6.12
C THR A 146 -16.54 -26.39 -4.86
N ALA A 147 -17.77 -25.94 -4.78
CA ALA A 147 -18.36 -25.25 -3.64
C ALA A 147 -19.51 -26.08 -3.05
#